data_bbc494ca4e64eaadaf4079b7d5bc4145
#
_entry.id   bbc494ca4e64eaadaf4079b7d5bc4145
#
_cell.length_a   1.000
_cell.length_b   1.000
_cell.length_c   1.000
_cell.angle_alpha   90.00
_cell.angle_beta   90.00
_cell.angle_gamma   90.00
#
_symmetry.space_group_name_H-M   'P 1'
#
loop_
_entity.id
_entity.type
_entity.pdbx_description
1 polymer ?
#
loop_
_entity_poly.entity_id
_entity_poly.type
_entity_poly.pdbx_seq_one_letter_code
_entity_poly.pdbx_strand_id
1 'polypeptide(L)'
;MMKFSKTKKRSNTARLSIACLCILFAAGMLAGCSSGSGEFQKSSYTADGTQVKEIQIQVRDREIEVALSQDQQISLEYAESEKEGYSISVSQDNVLTMAAKTDKNWTDYFGGKADAANRKILLRIPSGLLSSLTLSTTNGDLLLPALEVTGSLSLSANNGDIRFEKLGVGNALDLKAKNGDIRGTVAGSYEEFSISCESKKGESNLPSKKDGAPKALTVANNNGDITIEFAG
;
A
#
# COMPACT_ATOMS: atom_id res chain seq x y z
N MET A 1 1.70 45.38 62.34
CA MET A 1 1.92 43.91 62.20
C MET A 1 0.96 43.38 61.12
N MET A 2 1.38 43.46 59.87
CA MET A 2 0.54 43.10 58.70
C MET A 2 0.99 41.77 58.15
N LYS A 3 0.08 40.75 58.13
CA LYS A 3 0.31 39.46 57.58
C LYS A 3 -0.05 39.48 56.06
N PHE A 4 0.93 39.24 55.19
CA PHE A 4 0.70 39.03 53.78
C PHE A 4 0.32 37.55 53.51
N SER A 5 -0.87 37.35 52.97
CA SER A 5 -1.36 36.07 52.48
C SER A 5 -0.87 35.87 51.05
N LYS A 6 -0.13 34.76 50.80
CA LYS A 6 0.30 34.33 49.46
C LYS A 6 -0.77 33.46 48.84
N THR A 7 -1.47 33.96 47.84
CA THR A 7 -2.36 33.18 47.00
C THR A 7 -1.57 32.39 45.97
N LYS A 8 -1.66 31.08 46.05
CA LYS A 8 -1.02 30.10 45.13
C LYS A 8 -1.90 29.92 43.89
N LYS A 9 -1.47 30.46 42.76
CA LYS A 9 -2.12 30.31 41.45
C LYS A 9 -1.91 28.89 40.94
N ARG A 10 -2.97 28.07 40.92
CA ARG A 10 -2.94 26.73 40.29
C ARG A 10 -3.08 26.89 38.77
N SER A 11 -2.07 26.49 38.03
CA SER A 11 -2.09 26.37 36.61
C SER A 11 -2.79 25.02 36.25
N ASN A 12 -3.98 25.11 35.67
CA ASN A 12 -4.66 23.97 35.07
C ASN A 12 -4.11 23.77 33.67
N THR A 13 -3.15 22.86 33.50
CA THR A 13 -2.80 22.30 32.20
C THR A 13 -3.83 21.24 31.86
N ALA A 14 -4.78 21.60 31.02
CA ALA A 14 -5.69 20.65 30.42
C ALA A 14 -4.88 19.73 29.48
N ARG A 15 -4.68 18.50 29.91
CA ARG A 15 -4.16 17.42 29.01
C ARG A 15 -5.30 16.98 28.10
N LEU A 16 -5.24 17.42 26.87
CA LEU A 16 -6.13 16.96 25.80
C LEU A 16 -5.70 15.53 25.43
N SER A 17 -6.39 14.55 26.00
CA SER A 17 -6.22 13.14 25.61
C SER A 17 -7.00 12.92 24.33
N ILE A 18 -6.30 12.82 23.20
CA ILE A 18 -6.89 12.38 21.93
C ILE A 18 -7.09 10.86 22.06
N ALA A 19 -8.34 10.47 22.28
CA ALA A 19 -8.74 9.07 22.23
C ALA A 19 -8.77 8.61 20.76
N CYS A 20 -7.82 7.74 20.39
CA CYS A 20 -7.90 6.98 19.14
C CYS A 20 -9.10 6.03 19.24
N LEU A 21 -10.19 6.37 18.56
CA LEU A 21 -11.37 5.50 18.45
C LEU A 21 -11.13 4.48 17.35
N CYS A 22 -10.53 3.33 17.69
CA CYS A 22 -10.50 2.15 16.83
C CYS A 22 -11.88 1.48 16.88
N ILE A 23 -12.71 1.69 15.88
CA ILE A 23 -13.98 0.97 15.74
C ILE A 23 -13.68 -0.37 15.06
N LEU A 24 -13.59 -1.44 15.85
CA LEU A 24 -13.60 -2.81 15.37
C LEU A 24 -15.04 -3.21 15.09
N PHE A 25 -15.44 -3.28 13.82
CA PHE A 25 -16.69 -3.90 13.41
C PHE A 25 -16.43 -5.39 13.16
N ALA A 26 -16.83 -6.22 14.10
CA ALA A 26 -16.92 -7.68 13.91
C ALA A 26 -18.19 -8.01 13.13
N ALA A 27 -18.05 -8.40 11.87
CA ALA A 27 -19.15 -8.90 11.05
C ALA A 27 -19.24 -10.43 11.15
N GLY A 28 -20.46 -10.91 11.36
CA GLY A 28 -20.91 -12.22 11.73
C GLY A 28 -20.29 -13.42 11.02
N MET A 29 -20.15 -14.49 11.81
CA MET A 29 -19.73 -15.81 11.42
C MET A 29 -20.80 -16.52 10.58
N LEU A 30 -20.40 -17.01 9.40
CA LEU A 30 -21.05 -18.13 8.73
C LEU A 30 -20.07 -19.32 8.80
N ALA A 31 -20.36 -20.25 9.70
CA ALA A 31 -19.58 -21.47 9.87
C ALA A 31 -19.77 -22.42 8.68
N GLY A 32 -18.71 -22.64 7.92
CA GLY A 32 -18.59 -23.71 6.93
C GLY A 32 -17.42 -24.60 7.30
N CYS A 33 -17.67 -25.85 7.64
CA CYS A 33 -16.63 -26.83 7.94
C CYS A 33 -15.83 -27.21 6.70
N SER A 34 -14.53 -26.99 6.72
CA SER A 34 -13.58 -27.61 5.79
C SER A 34 -12.26 -27.89 6.51
N SER A 35 -11.83 -29.14 6.39
CA SER A 35 -10.69 -29.73 7.06
C SER A 35 -9.35 -29.33 6.42
N GLY A 36 -8.37 -28.88 7.23
CA GLY A 36 -6.96 -29.15 6.96
C GLY A 36 -6.01 -28.04 6.52
N SER A 37 -6.45 -26.78 6.44
CA SER A 37 -5.58 -25.58 6.48
C SER A 37 -6.32 -24.57 7.34
N GLY A 38 -5.65 -23.85 8.25
CA GLY A 38 -6.35 -22.91 9.14
C GLY A 38 -7.36 -22.09 8.35
N GLU A 39 -8.63 -22.11 8.82
CA GLU A 39 -9.75 -21.50 8.10
C GLU A 39 -9.49 -20.01 7.91
N PHE A 40 -9.48 -19.55 6.66
CA PHE A 40 -9.32 -18.13 6.36
C PHE A 40 -10.62 -17.38 6.64
N GLN A 41 -10.52 -16.31 7.38
CA GLN A 41 -11.62 -15.41 7.69
C GLN A 41 -11.41 -14.07 6.96
N LYS A 42 -12.49 -13.54 6.40
CA LYS A 42 -12.48 -12.20 5.81
C LYS A 42 -12.44 -11.17 6.92
N SER A 43 -11.53 -10.23 6.80
CA SER A 43 -11.32 -9.12 7.73
C SER A 43 -11.29 -7.80 6.97
N SER A 44 -11.55 -6.71 7.67
CA SER A 44 -11.44 -5.36 7.13
C SER A 44 -10.85 -4.41 8.15
N TYR A 45 -10.20 -3.37 7.63
CA TYR A 45 -9.67 -2.26 8.41
C TYR A 45 -10.06 -0.95 7.73
N THR A 46 -10.45 0.06 8.50
CA THR A 46 -10.77 1.38 7.99
C THR A 46 -10.00 2.46 8.74
N ALA A 47 -9.63 3.51 8.03
CA ALA A 47 -9.00 4.71 8.57
C ALA A 47 -9.58 5.96 7.91
N ASP A 48 -9.57 7.08 8.63
CA ASP A 48 -9.90 8.38 8.08
C ASP A 48 -8.81 8.82 7.11
N GLY A 49 -9.13 8.88 5.81
CA GLY A 49 -8.20 9.24 4.76
C GLY A 49 -7.65 10.66 4.87
N THR A 50 -8.37 11.56 5.57
CA THR A 50 -7.89 12.93 5.82
C THR A 50 -6.74 12.98 6.83
N GLN A 51 -6.61 11.93 7.65
CA GLN A 51 -5.53 11.78 8.65
C GLN A 51 -4.35 10.98 8.13
N VAL A 52 -4.48 10.30 6.99
CA VAL A 52 -3.43 9.47 6.40
C VAL A 52 -2.79 10.21 5.23
N LYS A 53 -1.49 10.41 5.30
CA LYS A 53 -0.69 11.03 4.23
C LYS A 53 0.05 10.01 3.38
N GLU A 54 0.43 8.90 3.98
CA GLU A 54 1.21 7.85 3.34
C GLU A 54 0.63 6.48 3.63
N ILE A 55 0.70 5.58 2.64
CA ILE A 55 0.32 4.18 2.79
C ILE A 55 1.51 3.31 2.41
N GLN A 56 1.83 2.33 3.27
CA GLN A 56 2.87 1.35 3.06
C GLN A 56 2.31 -0.05 3.29
N ILE A 57 2.17 -0.84 2.23
CA ILE A 57 1.73 -2.23 2.30
C ILE A 57 2.87 -3.13 1.85
N GLN A 58 3.31 -4.01 2.77
CA GLN A 58 4.34 -4.99 2.51
C GLN A 58 3.84 -6.38 2.90
N VAL A 59 3.54 -7.19 1.89
CA VAL A 59 2.92 -8.51 2.09
C VAL A 59 3.61 -9.59 1.29
N ARG A 60 3.22 -10.84 1.54
CA ARG A 60 3.71 -12.01 0.82
C ARG A 60 2.54 -12.78 0.22
N ASP A 61 2.74 -13.32 -0.97
CA ASP A 61 1.79 -14.21 -1.63
C ASP A 61 0.37 -13.64 -1.73
N ARG A 62 0.28 -12.33 -2.00
CA ARG A 62 -0.99 -11.58 -2.12
C ARG A 62 -1.00 -10.73 -3.36
N GLU A 63 -2.10 -10.83 -4.11
CA GLU A 63 -2.50 -9.81 -5.06
C GLU A 63 -2.96 -8.57 -4.31
N ILE A 64 -2.55 -7.39 -4.75
CA ILE A 64 -3.04 -6.12 -4.22
C ILE A 64 -3.78 -5.40 -5.34
N GLU A 65 -5.09 -5.26 -5.16
CA GLU A 65 -5.92 -4.45 -6.01
C GLU A 65 -6.22 -3.13 -5.31
N VAL A 66 -5.96 -2.02 -5.99
CA VAL A 66 -6.33 -0.68 -5.54
C VAL A 66 -7.62 -0.27 -6.22
N ALA A 67 -8.51 0.38 -5.50
CA ALA A 67 -9.71 1.00 -6.03
C ALA A 67 -9.87 2.41 -5.43
N LEU A 68 -10.60 3.29 -6.12
CA LEU A 68 -10.93 4.58 -5.56
C LEU A 68 -12.08 4.45 -4.55
N SER A 69 -11.94 5.12 -3.42
CA SER A 69 -13.01 5.28 -2.45
C SER A 69 -14.00 6.34 -2.94
N GLN A 70 -15.28 6.14 -2.67
CA GLN A 70 -16.33 7.13 -2.95
C GLN A 70 -16.52 8.14 -1.81
N ASP A 71 -15.90 7.87 -0.69
CA ASP A 71 -15.87 8.72 0.50
C ASP A 71 -14.42 9.08 0.87
N GLN A 72 -14.23 9.74 2.00
CA GLN A 72 -12.89 10.12 2.46
C GLN A 72 -12.23 9.03 3.34
N GLN A 73 -12.72 7.80 3.29
CA GLN A 73 -12.17 6.70 4.05
C GLN A 73 -11.21 5.85 3.24
N ILE A 74 -10.14 5.42 3.89
CA ILE A 74 -9.28 4.34 3.41
C ILE A 74 -9.83 3.03 3.98
N SER A 75 -10.02 2.02 3.14
CA SER A 75 -10.39 0.69 3.59
C SER A 75 -9.49 -0.39 3.00
N LEU A 76 -9.20 -1.39 3.82
CA LEU A 76 -8.50 -2.61 3.46
C LEU A 76 -9.44 -3.79 3.69
N GLU A 77 -9.68 -4.60 2.67
CA GLU A 77 -10.38 -5.88 2.78
C GLU A 77 -9.35 -6.98 2.48
N TYR A 78 -9.27 -7.98 3.34
CA TYR A 78 -8.29 -9.04 3.24
C TYR A 78 -8.81 -10.32 3.92
N ALA A 79 -8.09 -11.44 3.73
CA ALA A 79 -8.36 -12.67 4.47
C ALA A 79 -7.15 -13.04 5.33
N GLU A 80 -7.41 -13.50 6.55
CA GLU A 80 -6.39 -13.93 7.49
C GLU A 80 -6.78 -15.25 8.15
N SER A 81 -5.79 -15.98 8.69
CA SER A 81 -5.96 -17.20 9.47
C SER A 81 -5.08 -17.14 10.71
N GLU A 82 -5.16 -18.14 11.60
CA GLU A 82 -4.28 -18.21 12.76
C GLU A 82 -2.78 -18.17 12.40
N LYS A 83 -2.41 -18.68 11.22
CA LYS A 83 -1.02 -18.77 10.75
C LYS A 83 -0.61 -17.60 9.83
N GLU A 84 -1.56 -16.91 9.23
CA GLU A 84 -1.33 -15.84 8.28
C GLU A 84 -2.18 -14.63 8.65
N GLY A 85 -1.62 -13.70 9.37
CA GLY A 85 -2.27 -12.47 9.78
C GLY A 85 -1.47 -11.23 9.41
N TYR A 86 -2.03 -10.06 9.70
CA TYR A 86 -1.40 -8.77 9.41
C TYR A 86 -1.34 -7.90 10.65
N SER A 87 -0.31 -7.06 10.71
CA SER A 87 -0.25 -5.91 11.60
C SER A 87 -0.62 -4.68 10.80
N ILE A 88 -1.70 -4.00 11.18
CA ILE A 88 -2.18 -2.80 10.51
C ILE A 88 -2.27 -1.69 11.54
N SER A 89 -1.68 -0.53 11.24
CA SER A 89 -1.70 0.62 12.14
C SER A 89 -1.48 1.93 11.39
N VAL A 90 -1.95 3.02 11.97
CA VAL A 90 -1.59 4.38 11.55
C VAL A 90 -0.66 4.97 12.60
N SER A 91 0.52 5.43 12.17
CA SER A 91 1.52 6.05 13.04
C SER A 91 1.16 7.50 13.39
N GLN A 92 1.91 8.09 14.33
CA GLN A 92 1.78 9.52 14.67
C GLN A 92 2.18 10.45 13.50
N ASP A 93 2.99 9.95 12.57
CA ASP A 93 3.39 10.68 11.36
C ASP A 93 2.38 10.52 10.21
N ASN A 94 1.18 9.98 10.50
CA ASN A 94 0.09 9.78 9.54
C ASN A 94 0.43 8.75 8.43
N VAL A 95 1.24 7.74 8.75
CA VAL A 95 1.56 6.63 7.86
C VAL A 95 0.72 5.41 8.21
N LEU A 96 -0.12 4.95 7.28
CA LEU A 96 -0.82 3.67 7.39
C LEU A 96 0.12 2.57 6.92
N THR A 97 0.40 1.61 7.79
CA THR A 97 1.25 0.47 7.50
C THR A 97 0.46 -0.83 7.59
N MET A 98 0.61 -1.71 6.59
CA MET A 98 0.15 -3.11 6.64
C MET A 98 1.33 -4.02 6.36
N ALA A 99 1.65 -4.89 7.31
CA ALA A 99 2.73 -5.87 7.19
C ALA A 99 2.26 -7.25 7.61
N ALA A 100 2.78 -8.29 6.95
CA ALA A 100 2.50 -9.67 7.34
C ALA A 100 3.10 -9.96 8.72
N LYS A 101 2.33 -10.57 9.63
CA LYS A 101 2.84 -11.15 10.87
C LYS A 101 3.63 -12.41 10.53
N THR A 102 4.85 -12.52 11.04
CA THR A 102 5.78 -13.62 10.76
C THR A 102 5.86 -14.58 11.96
N ASP A 103 4.78 -15.25 12.29
CA ASP A 103 4.81 -16.32 13.30
C ASP A 103 4.92 -17.72 12.67
N LYS A 104 5.37 -17.81 11.41
CA LYS A 104 5.51 -19.08 10.69
C LYS A 104 6.77 -19.82 11.13
N ASN A 105 6.59 -21.06 11.62
CA ASN A 105 7.65 -22.05 11.72
C ASN A 105 8.00 -22.61 10.33
N TRP A 106 9.22 -23.17 10.17
CA TRP A 106 9.63 -23.76 8.90
C TRP A 106 8.69 -24.87 8.38
N THR A 107 7.97 -25.55 9.25
CA THR A 107 6.98 -26.58 8.93
C THR A 107 5.72 -26.01 8.25
N ASP A 108 5.41 -24.75 8.46
CA ASP A 108 4.23 -24.09 7.86
C ASP A 108 4.40 -23.79 6.37
N TYR A 109 5.63 -23.93 5.85
CA TYR A 109 5.92 -23.81 4.41
C TYR A 109 5.61 -25.09 3.62
N PHE A 110 5.33 -26.20 4.28
CA PHE A 110 4.90 -27.47 3.65
C PHE A 110 3.38 -27.55 3.47
N GLY A 111 2.62 -26.59 3.99
CA GLY A 111 1.19 -26.44 3.74
C GLY A 111 0.95 -25.84 2.34
N GLY A 112 -0.09 -26.27 1.64
CA GLY A 112 -0.49 -25.69 0.37
C GLY A 112 -0.71 -24.18 0.45
N LYS A 113 -0.58 -23.48 -0.68
CA LYS A 113 -0.93 -22.05 -0.76
C LYS A 113 -2.41 -21.87 -0.46
N ALA A 114 -2.77 -20.78 0.23
CA ALA A 114 -4.16 -20.38 0.37
C ALA A 114 -4.86 -20.32 -1.01
N ASP A 115 -6.16 -20.57 -1.04
CA ASP A 115 -6.96 -20.41 -2.25
C ASP A 115 -6.85 -19.00 -2.82
N ALA A 116 -6.98 -18.85 -4.13
CA ALA A 116 -6.84 -17.55 -4.81
C ALA A 116 -7.75 -16.47 -4.20
N ALA A 117 -8.98 -16.84 -3.80
CA ALA A 117 -9.93 -15.93 -3.16
C ALA A 117 -9.43 -15.37 -1.81
N ASN A 118 -8.56 -16.11 -1.11
CA ASN A 118 -7.99 -15.74 0.18
C ASN A 118 -6.63 -15.03 0.05
N ARG A 119 -6.13 -14.87 -1.18
CA ARG A 119 -4.84 -14.20 -1.47
C ARG A 119 -4.98 -12.80 -2.03
N LYS A 120 -6.16 -12.19 -1.95
CA LYS A 120 -6.42 -10.85 -2.45
C LYS A 120 -6.53 -9.86 -1.30
N ILE A 121 -5.89 -8.72 -1.48
CA ILE A 121 -6.07 -7.52 -0.66
C ILE A 121 -6.70 -6.46 -1.56
N LEU A 122 -7.83 -5.92 -1.13
CA LEU A 122 -8.46 -4.79 -1.80
C LEU A 122 -8.24 -3.54 -0.94
N LEU A 123 -7.46 -2.61 -1.47
CA LEU A 123 -7.20 -1.31 -0.87
C LEU A 123 -8.06 -0.25 -1.57
N ARG A 124 -9.00 0.39 -0.85
CA ARG A 124 -9.72 1.56 -1.35
C ARG A 124 -9.12 2.81 -0.75
N ILE A 125 -8.84 3.79 -1.60
CA ILE A 125 -8.24 5.07 -1.21
C ILE A 125 -8.99 6.25 -1.83
N PRO A 126 -9.13 7.37 -1.10
CA PRO A 126 -9.65 8.60 -1.67
C PRO A 126 -8.70 9.17 -2.72
N SER A 127 -9.26 9.75 -3.77
CA SER A 127 -8.46 10.41 -4.81
C SER A 127 -7.76 11.66 -4.26
N GLY A 128 -6.49 11.85 -4.63
CA GLY A 128 -5.73 13.11 -4.45
C GLY A 128 -5.32 13.47 -3.01
N LEU A 129 -5.52 12.59 -2.02
CA LEU A 129 -5.15 12.88 -0.62
C LEU A 129 -3.75 12.40 -0.24
N LEU A 130 -3.23 11.39 -0.90
CA LEU A 130 -1.94 10.79 -0.53
C LEU A 130 -0.76 11.59 -1.03
N SER A 131 0.25 11.74 -0.18
CA SER A 131 1.59 12.20 -0.56
C SER A 131 2.48 11.05 -1.00
N SER A 132 2.26 9.84 -0.50
CA SER A 132 3.05 8.66 -0.88
C SER A 132 2.23 7.38 -0.82
N LEU A 133 2.49 6.48 -1.79
CA LEU A 133 1.94 5.13 -1.82
C LEU A 133 3.05 4.13 -2.12
N THR A 134 3.26 3.17 -1.23
CA THR A 134 4.22 2.08 -1.41
C THR A 134 3.50 0.74 -1.28
N LEU A 135 3.52 -0.06 -2.35
CA LEU A 135 2.94 -1.39 -2.38
C LEU A 135 4.02 -2.42 -2.75
N SER A 136 4.15 -3.46 -1.94
CA SER A 136 5.12 -4.53 -2.17
C SER A 136 4.53 -5.91 -1.92
N THR A 137 4.72 -6.83 -2.87
CA THR A 137 4.35 -8.24 -2.73
C THR A 137 5.44 -9.17 -3.24
N THR A 138 5.52 -10.40 -2.70
CA THR A 138 6.45 -11.41 -3.24
C THR A 138 5.85 -12.23 -4.37
N ASN A 139 4.59 -12.63 -4.26
CA ASN A 139 3.89 -13.41 -5.29
C ASN A 139 2.45 -12.93 -5.39
N GLY A 140 2.14 -12.26 -6.46
CA GLY A 140 0.83 -11.71 -6.76
C GLY A 140 0.97 -10.43 -7.58
N ASP A 141 -0.07 -10.08 -8.26
CA ASP A 141 -0.11 -8.90 -9.11
C ASP A 141 -0.39 -7.64 -8.29
N LEU A 142 0.06 -6.50 -8.81
CA LEU A 142 -0.31 -5.18 -8.36
C LEU A 142 -1.20 -4.54 -9.43
N LEU A 143 -2.45 -4.27 -9.07
CA LEU A 143 -3.46 -3.76 -9.99
C LEU A 143 -3.95 -2.40 -9.50
N LEU A 144 -3.73 -1.34 -10.28
CA LEU A 144 -4.10 0.02 -9.90
C LEU A 144 -4.98 0.68 -10.96
N PRO A 145 -6.05 1.39 -10.56
CA PRO A 145 -6.83 2.22 -11.45
C PRO A 145 -6.08 3.51 -11.81
N ALA A 146 -6.73 4.42 -12.48
CA ALA A 146 -6.25 5.78 -12.61
C ALA A 146 -6.15 6.43 -11.22
N LEU A 147 -4.96 6.86 -10.82
CA LEU A 147 -4.64 7.35 -9.48
C LEU A 147 -3.60 8.46 -9.54
N GLU A 148 -3.76 9.47 -8.68
CA GLU A 148 -2.78 10.52 -8.49
C GLU A 148 -2.29 10.58 -7.04
N VAL A 149 -0.98 10.71 -6.84
CA VAL A 149 -0.34 11.02 -5.56
C VAL A 149 0.46 12.31 -5.68
N THR A 150 0.43 13.14 -4.65
CA THR A 150 1.08 14.46 -4.71
C THR A 150 2.61 14.41 -4.62
N GLY A 151 3.17 13.30 -4.18
CA GLY A 151 4.61 13.06 -4.06
C GLY A 151 5.05 11.84 -4.84
N SER A 152 5.31 10.72 -4.17
CA SER A 152 5.96 9.56 -4.78
C SER A 152 5.13 8.28 -4.68
N LEU A 153 5.23 7.43 -5.71
CA LEU A 153 4.57 6.14 -5.76
C LEU A 153 5.62 5.05 -6.06
N SER A 154 5.62 3.98 -5.25
CA SER A 154 6.53 2.85 -5.40
C SER A 154 5.77 1.53 -5.43
N LEU A 155 5.95 0.75 -6.49
CA LEU A 155 5.33 -0.55 -6.71
C LEU A 155 6.42 -1.61 -6.87
N SER A 156 6.34 -2.70 -6.11
CA SER A 156 7.32 -3.79 -6.18
C SER A 156 6.66 -5.17 -6.14
N ALA A 157 6.92 -6.00 -7.17
CA ALA A 157 6.48 -7.39 -7.23
C ALA A 157 7.65 -8.32 -7.57
N ASN A 158 7.86 -9.41 -6.79
CA ASN A 158 8.89 -10.37 -7.18
C ASN A 158 8.39 -11.35 -8.24
N ASN A 159 7.19 -11.90 -8.05
CA ASN A 159 6.53 -12.80 -9.01
C ASN A 159 5.08 -12.36 -9.17
N GLY A 160 4.80 -11.68 -10.23
CA GLY A 160 3.51 -11.08 -10.55
C GLY A 160 3.72 -9.84 -11.39
N ASP A 161 2.67 -9.43 -12.05
CA ASP A 161 2.69 -8.28 -12.93
C ASP A 161 2.35 -6.99 -12.16
N ILE A 162 2.85 -5.88 -12.66
CA ILE A 162 2.45 -4.54 -12.25
C ILE A 162 1.64 -3.94 -13.39
N ARG A 163 0.33 -3.80 -13.17
CA ARG A 163 -0.60 -3.25 -14.16
C ARG A 163 -1.32 -2.04 -13.59
N PHE A 164 -1.35 -0.98 -14.35
CA PHE A 164 -2.06 0.23 -13.94
C PHE A 164 -2.69 0.96 -15.14
N GLU A 165 -3.82 1.63 -14.89
CA GLU A 165 -4.51 2.37 -15.94
C GLU A 165 -3.81 3.70 -16.22
N LYS A 166 -3.71 4.58 -15.22
CA LYS A 166 -3.04 5.88 -15.34
C LYS A 166 -2.52 6.36 -13.99
N LEU A 167 -1.20 6.45 -13.82
CA LEU A 167 -0.59 6.92 -12.58
C LEU A 167 0.00 8.32 -12.73
N GLY A 168 -0.45 9.23 -11.85
CA GLY A 168 0.10 10.58 -11.70
C GLY A 168 0.93 10.69 -10.42
N VAL A 169 2.10 11.34 -10.52
CA VAL A 169 2.99 11.63 -9.40
C VAL A 169 3.50 13.05 -9.45
N GLY A 170 3.69 13.65 -8.28
CA GLY A 170 4.32 14.96 -8.17
C GLY A 170 5.85 14.89 -8.28
N ASN A 171 6.48 13.84 -7.76
CA ASN A 171 7.93 13.73 -7.65
C ASN A 171 8.51 12.50 -8.35
N ALA A 172 8.11 11.29 -7.96
CA ALA A 172 8.75 10.07 -8.45
C ALA A 172 7.79 8.90 -8.58
N LEU A 173 7.99 8.10 -9.63
CA LEU A 173 7.37 6.79 -9.84
C LEU A 173 8.48 5.73 -9.91
N ASP A 174 8.45 4.77 -8.97
CA ASP A 174 9.40 3.66 -8.88
C ASP A 174 8.66 2.33 -9.09
N LEU A 175 8.99 1.61 -10.16
CA LEU A 175 8.34 0.37 -10.58
C LEU A 175 9.39 -0.75 -10.63
N LYS A 176 9.20 -1.81 -9.83
CA LYS A 176 10.14 -2.94 -9.76
C LYS A 176 9.41 -4.26 -9.89
N ALA A 177 9.72 -5.03 -10.94
CA ALA A 177 9.35 -6.43 -11.04
C ALA A 177 10.60 -7.31 -11.13
N LYS A 178 10.51 -8.55 -10.63
CA LYS A 178 11.57 -9.54 -10.85
C LYS A 178 11.16 -10.56 -11.91
N ASN A 179 9.94 -11.08 -11.83
CA ASN A 179 9.36 -12.00 -12.79
C ASN A 179 7.90 -11.60 -13.01
N GLY A 180 7.61 -11.00 -14.14
CA GLY A 180 6.30 -10.45 -14.51
C GLY A 180 6.47 -9.19 -15.33
N ASP A 181 5.42 -8.74 -15.95
CA ASP A 181 5.42 -7.57 -16.81
C ASP A 181 5.09 -6.30 -16.03
N ILE A 182 5.58 -5.17 -16.53
CA ILE A 182 5.22 -3.83 -16.04
C ILE A 182 4.52 -3.10 -17.17
N ARG A 183 3.23 -2.79 -16.99
CA ARG A 183 2.41 -2.17 -18.04
C ARG A 183 1.47 -1.11 -17.49
N GLY A 184 1.40 0.03 -18.20
CA GLY A 184 0.43 1.05 -17.88
C GLY A 184 0.75 2.42 -18.47
N THR A 185 -0.06 3.42 -18.07
CA THR A 185 0.06 4.78 -18.52
C THR A 185 0.53 5.68 -17.39
N VAL A 186 1.51 6.54 -17.66
CA VAL A 186 1.96 7.59 -16.75
C VAL A 186 1.29 8.90 -17.15
N ALA A 187 0.67 9.58 -16.18
CA ALA A 187 0.08 10.90 -16.38
C ALA A 187 1.17 11.95 -16.54
N GLY A 188 1.05 12.77 -17.57
CA GLY A 188 2.05 13.76 -17.96
C GLY A 188 2.78 13.38 -19.24
N SER A 189 3.50 14.34 -19.80
CA SER A 189 4.27 14.12 -21.03
C SER A 189 5.58 13.40 -20.73
N TYR A 190 6.11 12.69 -21.73
CA TYR A 190 7.44 12.07 -21.67
C TYR A 190 8.55 13.05 -21.25
N GLU A 191 8.41 14.33 -21.64
CA GLU A 191 9.39 15.35 -21.32
C GLU A 191 9.42 15.77 -19.84
N GLU A 192 8.39 15.48 -19.09
CA GLU A 192 8.34 15.78 -17.66
C GLU A 192 9.16 14.82 -16.79
N PHE A 193 9.64 13.71 -17.35
CA PHE A 193 10.31 12.66 -16.59
C PHE A 193 11.78 12.49 -16.96
N SER A 194 12.65 12.48 -15.93
CA SER A 194 13.97 11.85 -15.99
C SER A 194 13.76 10.35 -15.82
N ILE A 195 14.28 9.55 -16.74
CA ILE A 195 14.01 8.10 -16.82
C ILE A 195 15.28 7.32 -16.52
N SER A 196 15.14 6.29 -15.68
CA SER A 196 16.13 5.23 -15.49
C SER A 196 15.43 3.89 -15.65
N CYS A 197 15.74 3.17 -16.74
CA CYS A 197 15.10 1.88 -17.03
C CYS A 197 16.13 0.77 -17.18
N GLU A 198 15.99 -0.29 -16.37
CA GLU A 198 16.79 -1.51 -16.43
C GLU A 198 15.89 -2.70 -16.77
N SER A 199 16.08 -3.30 -17.95
CA SER A 199 15.49 -4.60 -18.33
C SER A 199 16.62 -5.60 -18.56
N LYS A 200 16.62 -6.75 -17.84
CA LYS A 200 17.66 -7.78 -18.02
C LYS A 200 17.27 -8.83 -19.05
N LYS A 201 16.00 -9.26 -19.02
CA LYS A 201 15.43 -10.23 -19.96
C LYS A 201 14.00 -9.81 -20.25
N GLY A 202 13.72 -9.42 -21.46
CA GLY A 202 12.47 -8.85 -21.93
C GLY A 202 12.71 -7.55 -22.69
N GLU A 203 11.66 -7.05 -23.29
CA GLU A 203 11.69 -5.84 -24.09
C GLU A 203 11.23 -4.62 -23.25
N SER A 204 11.70 -3.43 -23.62
CA SER A 204 11.26 -2.18 -23.02
C SER A 204 11.06 -1.13 -24.11
N ASN A 205 9.96 -0.40 -24.04
CA ASN A 205 9.73 0.77 -24.88
C ASN A 205 10.34 2.07 -24.31
N LEU A 206 10.95 2.01 -23.11
CA LEU A 206 11.65 3.14 -22.51
C LEU A 206 13.14 3.14 -22.83
N PRO A 207 13.80 4.30 -22.94
CA PRO A 207 15.25 4.38 -22.99
C PRO A 207 15.85 3.95 -21.65
N SER A 208 17.06 3.40 -21.68
CA SER A 208 17.77 3.03 -20.43
C SER A 208 18.03 4.25 -19.52
N LYS A 209 18.18 5.44 -20.13
CA LYS A 209 18.42 6.69 -19.40
C LYS A 209 17.92 7.90 -20.18
N LYS A 210 17.28 8.84 -19.46
CA LYS A 210 16.94 10.21 -19.92
C LYS A 210 17.02 11.13 -18.72
N ASP A 211 17.82 12.16 -18.78
CA ASP A 211 18.03 13.13 -17.69
C ASP A 211 17.37 14.48 -18.02
N GLY A 212 17.29 15.35 -17.02
CA GLY A 212 16.99 16.79 -17.21
C GLY A 212 15.55 17.18 -16.94
N ALA A 213 14.71 16.28 -16.47
CA ALA A 213 13.33 16.57 -16.12
C ALA A 213 13.08 16.58 -14.59
N PRO A 214 12.03 17.28 -14.10
CA PRO A 214 11.80 17.48 -12.68
C PRO A 214 11.27 16.24 -11.96
N LYS A 215 10.54 15.36 -12.66
CA LYS A 215 9.99 14.12 -12.08
C LYS A 215 10.91 12.95 -12.41
N ALA A 216 10.96 11.95 -11.54
CA ALA A 216 11.73 10.73 -11.76
C ALA A 216 10.81 9.55 -12.13
N LEU A 217 11.19 8.79 -13.15
CA LEU A 217 10.61 7.49 -13.48
C LEU A 217 11.73 6.45 -13.42
N THR A 218 11.70 5.58 -12.41
CA THR A 218 12.63 4.46 -12.27
C THR A 218 11.90 3.17 -12.53
N VAL A 219 12.35 2.37 -13.50
CA VAL A 219 11.74 1.08 -13.83
C VAL A 219 12.82 0.02 -13.87
N ALA A 220 12.62 -1.08 -13.14
CA ALA A 220 13.54 -2.20 -13.15
C ALA A 220 12.79 -3.53 -13.29
N ASN A 221 13.21 -4.36 -14.27
CA ASN A 221 12.66 -5.69 -14.47
C ASN A 221 13.76 -6.71 -14.78
N ASN A 222 13.71 -7.88 -14.16
CA ASN A 222 14.66 -8.94 -14.46
C ASN A 222 14.16 -9.87 -15.57
N ASN A 223 12.88 -10.30 -15.52
CA ASN A 223 12.27 -11.20 -16.50
C ASN A 223 10.84 -10.76 -16.78
N GLY A 224 10.57 -10.30 -17.98
CA GLY A 224 9.29 -9.78 -18.45
C GLY A 224 9.45 -8.44 -19.16
N ASP A 225 8.41 -7.98 -19.78
CA ASP A 225 8.41 -6.79 -20.62
C ASP A 225 8.01 -5.54 -19.83
N ILE A 226 8.51 -4.41 -20.30
CA ILE A 226 8.16 -3.08 -19.80
C ILE A 226 7.45 -2.32 -20.92
N THR A 227 6.19 -1.96 -20.69
CA THR A 227 5.39 -1.17 -21.63
C THR A 227 4.75 0.00 -20.90
N ILE A 228 5.33 1.18 -21.03
CA ILE A 228 4.88 2.41 -20.38
C ILE A 228 4.48 3.43 -21.42
N GLU A 229 3.24 3.88 -21.37
CA GLU A 229 2.70 4.96 -22.18
C GLU A 229 2.68 6.26 -21.37
N PHE A 230 2.69 7.41 -22.07
CA PHE A 230 2.56 8.73 -21.46
C PHE A 230 1.28 9.40 -21.97
N ALA A 231 0.49 9.98 -21.06
CA ALA A 231 -0.73 10.69 -21.38
C ALA A 231 -0.73 12.06 -20.70
N GLY A 232 -0.30 13.04 -21.48
CA GLY A 232 -0.35 14.47 -21.14
C GLY A 232 -1.57 15.15 -21.70
#